data_56a2a1d0cf84fdb22b84e50f55286d38
#
_entry.id   56a2a1d0cf84fdb22b84e50f55286d38
#
_cell.length_a   1.000
_cell.length_b   1.000
_cell.length_c   1.000
_cell.angle_alpha   90.00
_cell.angle_beta   90.00
_cell.angle_gamma   90.00
#
_symmetry.space_group_name_H-M   'P 1'
#
loop_
_entity.id
_entity.type
_entity.pdbx_description
1 polymer ?
#
loop_
_entity_poly.entity_id
_entity_poly.type
_entity_poly.pdbx_seq_one_letter_code
_entity_poly.pdbx_strand_id
1 'polypeptide(L)'
;MDKVNASQYNPLASLYSLLEVEAASRFQDQAVPDVFLDLSKVRFILTANDQAQIPAPLLDRVRTFEIEPPSAEGMRKIAQRIFESLLFEYDLELSPVLPAAVLDDIPGLGPRELKTRLEAAIAIAILDNQSELNLASWRQTNCLGGLRARVMGFV
;
A
#
# COMPACT_ATOMS: atom_id res chain seq x y z
N MET A 1 39.75 24.63 2.50
CA MET A 1 38.91 23.38 2.38
C MET A 1 37.52 23.75 2.83
N ASP A 2 36.73 24.23 1.90
CA ASP A 2 35.40 24.74 2.17
C ASP A 2 34.43 23.57 2.33
N LYS A 3 33.88 23.46 3.54
CA LYS A 3 32.74 22.57 3.78
C LYS A 3 31.55 23.16 3.00
N VAL A 4 31.26 22.58 1.85
CA VAL A 4 30.02 22.80 1.14
C VAL A 4 28.90 22.40 2.12
N ASN A 5 28.21 23.40 2.67
CA ASN A 5 26.97 23.20 3.39
C ASN A 5 25.99 22.54 2.41
N ALA A 6 25.83 21.23 2.55
CA ALA A 6 24.70 20.55 1.94
C ALA A 6 23.44 21.21 2.52
N SER A 7 22.82 22.07 1.73
CA SER A 7 21.51 22.63 2.01
C SER A 7 20.63 21.44 2.41
N GLN A 8 20.17 21.41 3.66
CA GLN A 8 19.23 20.37 4.11
C GLN A 8 17.96 20.59 3.31
N TYR A 9 17.83 19.89 2.18
CA TYR A 9 16.60 19.85 1.41
C TYR A 9 15.52 19.24 2.33
N ASN A 10 14.60 20.10 2.76
CA ASN A 10 13.45 19.63 3.53
C ASN A 10 12.32 19.31 2.53
N PRO A 11 12.06 18.04 2.23
CA PRO A 11 11.02 17.65 1.28
C PRO A 11 9.62 18.06 1.72
N LEU A 12 9.44 18.38 3.01
CA LEU A 12 8.16 18.79 3.58
C LEU A 12 7.95 20.31 3.47
N ALA A 13 8.97 21.08 3.07
CA ALA A 13 8.86 22.56 3.02
C ALA A 13 7.72 23.03 2.10
N SER A 14 7.54 22.39 0.96
CA SER A 14 6.46 22.69 0.01
C SER A 14 5.07 22.40 0.57
N LEU A 15 4.94 21.40 1.46
CA LEU A 15 3.65 21.05 2.06
C LEU A 15 3.14 22.14 3.00
N TYR A 16 4.03 22.84 3.70
CA TYR A 16 3.60 23.94 4.57
C TYR A 16 2.88 25.03 3.79
N SER A 17 3.42 25.41 2.63
CA SER A 17 2.81 26.42 1.75
C SER A 17 1.52 25.92 1.11
N LEU A 18 1.43 24.65 0.74
CA LEU A 18 0.26 24.04 0.11
C LEU A 18 -0.91 23.89 1.08
N LEU A 19 -0.65 23.69 2.37
CA LEU A 19 -1.67 23.51 3.40
C LEU A 19 -2.18 24.81 4.01
N GLU A 20 -1.59 25.96 3.66
CA GLU A 20 -2.06 27.27 4.06
C GLU A 20 -2.78 27.97 2.90
N VAL A 21 -4.05 28.33 3.08
CA VAL A 21 -4.91 28.90 2.03
C VAL A 21 -4.29 30.13 1.37
N GLU A 22 -3.70 31.04 2.15
CA GLU A 22 -3.08 32.26 1.64
C GLU A 22 -1.83 31.96 0.81
N ALA A 23 -0.96 31.08 1.29
CA ALA A 23 0.25 30.66 0.57
C ALA A 23 -0.08 29.81 -0.66
N ALA A 24 -1.05 28.92 -0.55
CA ALA A 24 -1.54 28.10 -1.65
C ALA A 24 -2.16 28.89 -2.79
N SER A 25 -2.74 30.08 -2.52
CA SER A 25 -3.31 30.94 -3.56
C SER A 25 -2.26 31.53 -4.52
N ARG A 26 -1.00 31.50 -4.15
CA ARG A 26 0.14 31.97 -4.94
C ARG A 26 1.29 30.95 -4.93
N PHE A 27 0.92 29.69 -5.02
CA PHE A 27 1.94 28.62 -5.04
C PHE A 27 2.80 28.70 -6.28
N GLN A 28 4.12 28.59 -6.08
CA GLN A 28 5.13 28.58 -7.13
C GLN A 28 5.97 27.32 -6.99
N ASP A 29 6.01 26.52 -8.06
CA ASP A 29 6.89 25.36 -8.11
C ASP A 29 8.34 25.79 -8.42
N GLN A 30 9.29 25.22 -7.71
CA GLN A 30 10.72 25.53 -7.92
C GLN A 30 11.23 25.12 -9.31
N ALA A 31 10.59 24.11 -9.93
CA ALA A 31 10.94 23.66 -11.27
C ALA A 31 10.38 24.59 -12.37
N VAL A 32 9.35 25.40 -12.06
CA VAL A 32 8.69 26.32 -13.01
C VAL A 32 8.48 27.69 -12.33
N PRO A 33 9.55 28.43 -12.07
CA PRO A 33 9.52 29.63 -11.22
C PRO A 33 8.71 30.81 -11.78
N ASP A 34 8.37 30.78 -13.07
CA ASP A 34 7.60 31.87 -13.71
C ASP A 34 6.09 31.63 -13.70
N VAL A 35 5.63 30.51 -13.13
CA VAL A 35 4.21 30.14 -13.09
C VAL A 35 3.69 30.15 -11.66
N PHE A 36 2.67 30.99 -11.43
CA PHE A 36 1.92 31.00 -10.18
C PHE A 36 0.63 30.19 -10.35
N LEU A 37 0.36 29.30 -9.40
CA LEU A 37 -0.82 28.46 -9.37
C LEU A 37 -1.69 28.83 -8.15
N ASP A 38 -2.99 28.98 -8.35
CA ASP A 38 -3.93 29.07 -7.25
C ASP A 38 -4.40 27.68 -6.83
N LEU A 39 -3.79 27.16 -5.77
CA LEU A 39 -4.11 25.87 -5.17
C LEU A 39 -4.96 26.00 -3.90
N SER A 40 -5.50 27.20 -3.59
CA SER A 40 -6.28 27.46 -2.38
C SER A 40 -7.56 26.63 -2.26
N LYS A 41 -8.08 26.12 -3.39
CA LYS A 41 -9.29 25.28 -3.46
C LYS A 41 -8.97 23.77 -3.59
N VAL A 42 -7.70 23.40 -3.66
CA VAL A 42 -7.29 22.00 -3.75
C VAL A 42 -7.41 21.34 -2.38
N ARG A 43 -7.93 20.12 -2.36
CA ARG A 43 -8.00 19.29 -1.15
C ARG A 43 -6.88 18.27 -1.20
N PHE A 44 -6.05 18.24 -0.16
CA PHE A 44 -4.94 17.33 -0.03
C PHE A 44 -5.34 16.17 0.91
N ILE A 45 -5.03 14.95 0.50
CA ILE A 45 -5.12 13.76 1.33
C ILE A 45 -3.69 13.24 1.50
N LEU A 46 -3.22 13.22 2.74
CA LEU A 46 -1.89 12.76 3.10
C LEU A 46 -2.01 11.40 3.80
N THR A 47 -1.12 10.49 3.51
CA THR A 47 -1.06 9.18 4.18
C THR A 47 0.32 9.00 4.81
N ALA A 48 0.36 8.45 6.01
CA ALA A 48 1.59 8.11 6.71
C ALA A 48 1.41 6.81 7.48
N ASN A 49 2.50 6.09 7.67
CA ASN A 49 2.50 4.85 8.46
C ASN A 49 2.66 5.12 9.95
N ASP A 50 3.24 6.26 10.31
CA ASP A 50 3.53 6.62 11.70
C ASP A 50 3.38 8.13 11.87
N GLN A 51 2.40 8.52 12.68
CA GLN A 51 2.14 9.92 13.00
C GLN A 51 3.27 10.57 13.79
N ALA A 52 4.00 9.82 14.62
CA ALA A 52 5.08 10.35 15.46
C ALA A 52 6.25 10.91 14.64
N GLN A 53 6.38 10.50 13.37
CA GLN A 53 7.41 11.01 12.46
C GLN A 53 7.00 12.29 11.72
N ILE A 54 5.74 12.73 11.87
CA ILE A 54 5.25 13.93 11.21
C ILE A 54 5.49 15.13 12.12
N PRO A 55 6.13 16.21 11.60
CA PRO A 55 6.32 17.42 12.38
C PRO A 55 5.03 18.04 12.89
N ALA A 56 4.99 18.45 14.15
CA ALA A 56 3.82 19.06 14.78
C ALA A 56 3.19 20.21 13.96
N PRO A 57 3.97 21.11 13.33
CA PRO A 57 3.38 22.17 12.50
C PRO A 57 2.60 21.69 11.27
N LEU A 58 2.87 20.46 10.77
CA LEU A 58 2.05 19.86 9.70
C LEU A 58 0.77 19.26 10.27
N LEU A 59 0.87 18.62 11.43
CA LEU A 59 -0.29 18.03 12.10
C LEU A 59 -1.33 19.10 12.48
N ASP A 60 -0.88 20.30 12.86
CA ASP A 60 -1.75 21.42 13.19
C ASP A 60 -2.56 21.96 11.98
N ARG A 61 -2.10 21.66 10.75
CA ARG A 61 -2.74 22.12 9.50
C ARG A 61 -3.65 21.09 8.86
N VAL A 62 -3.71 19.88 9.39
CA VAL A 62 -4.47 18.76 8.82
C VAL A 62 -5.41 18.15 9.86
N ARG A 63 -6.52 17.58 9.38
CA ARG A 63 -7.34 16.72 10.23
C ARG A 63 -6.80 15.30 10.15
N THR A 64 -6.33 14.77 11.28
CA THR A 64 -5.80 13.42 11.36
C THR A 64 -6.91 12.41 11.62
N PHE A 65 -6.87 11.29 10.90
CA PHE A 65 -7.70 10.12 11.10
C PHE A 65 -6.79 8.91 11.27
N GLU A 66 -6.94 8.20 12.36
CA GLU A 66 -6.25 6.94 12.56
C GLU A 66 -7.07 5.81 11.94
N ILE A 67 -6.42 4.99 11.13
CA ILE A 67 -7.04 3.82 10.51
C ILE A 67 -6.49 2.61 11.23
N GLU A 68 -7.32 2.03 12.09
CA GLU A 68 -6.97 0.82 12.81
C GLU A 68 -6.78 -0.39 11.86
N PRO A 69 -5.87 -1.32 12.21
CA PRO A 69 -5.76 -2.57 11.48
C PRO A 69 -7.09 -3.32 11.49
N PRO A 70 -7.43 -4.01 10.40
CA PRO A 70 -8.68 -4.76 10.35
C PRO A 70 -8.70 -5.88 11.40
N SER A 71 -9.87 -6.14 11.99
CA SER A 71 -10.09 -7.28 12.87
C SER A 71 -9.85 -8.60 12.12
N ALA A 72 -9.75 -9.72 12.85
CA ALA A 72 -9.60 -11.04 12.25
C ALA A 72 -10.73 -11.36 11.26
N GLU A 73 -11.97 -10.99 11.58
CA GLU A 73 -13.11 -11.14 10.68
C GLU A 73 -13.00 -10.19 9.47
N GLY A 74 -12.55 -8.95 9.70
CA GLY A 74 -12.27 -8.00 8.63
C GLY A 74 -11.21 -8.53 7.66
N MET A 75 -10.13 -9.15 8.19
CA MET A 75 -9.08 -9.77 7.36
C MET A 75 -9.61 -10.94 6.54
N ARG A 76 -10.51 -11.78 7.07
CA ARG A 76 -11.13 -12.85 6.29
C ARG A 76 -11.94 -12.29 5.11
N LYS A 77 -12.71 -11.21 5.32
CA LYS A 77 -13.46 -10.54 4.25
C LYS A 77 -12.55 -9.90 3.21
N ILE A 78 -11.45 -9.29 3.65
CA ILE A 78 -10.42 -8.73 2.76
C ILE A 78 -9.77 -9.85 1.93
N ALA A 79 -9.42 -10.98 2.56
CA ALA A 79 -8.83 -12.12 1.87
C ALA A 79 -9.74 -12.66 0.77
N GLN A 80 -11.02 -12.85 1.08
CA GLN A 80 -12.01 -13.31 0.11
C GLN A 80 -12.10 -12.36 -1.09
N ARG A 81 -12.17 -11.05 -0.85
CA ARG A 81 -12.23 -10.04 -1.93
C ARG A 81 -10.95 -9.97 -2.76
N ILE A 82 -9.78 -10.07 -2.13
CA ILE A 82 -8.51 -10.12 -2.87
C ILE A 82 -8.48 -11.35 -3.77
N PHE A 83 -8.89 -12.50 -3.25
CA PHE A 83 -8.93 -13.76 -4.00
C PHE A 83 -9.86 -13.67 -5.21
N GLU A 84 -11.10 -13.20 -5.02
CA GLU A 84 -12.04 -12.97 -6.11
C GLU A 84 -11.48 -12.00 -7.17
N SER A 85 -10.84 -10.91 -6.72
CA SER A 85 -10.21 -9.94 -7.62
C SER A 85 -9.07 -10.56 -8.44
N LEU A 86 -8.25 -11.42 -7.83
CA LEU A 86 -7.17 -12.12 -8.54
C LEU A 86 -7.71 -13.11 -9.57
N LEU A 87 -8.75 -13.87 -9.22
CA LEU A 87 -9.38 -14.78 -10.19
C LEU A 87 -9.93 -14.03 -11.40
N PHE A 88 -10.56 -12.88 -11.15
CA PHE A 88 -11.09 -12.04 -12.23
C PHE A 88 -9.96 -11.39 -13.06
N GLU A 89 -8.92 -10.85 -12.40
CA GLU A 89 -7.79 -10.18 -13.05
C GLU A 89 -7.02 -11.11 -14.00
N TYR A 90 -6.87 -12.39 -13.61
CA TYR A 90 -6.13 -13.37 -14.39
C TYR A 90 -7.01 -14.34 -15.20
N ASP A 91 -8.32 -14.10 -15.23
CA ASP A 91 -9.32 -14.93 -15.95
C ASP A 91 -9.19 -16.44 -15.61
N LEU A 92 -9.21 -16.75 -14.31
CA LEU A 92 -8.95 -18.10 -13.80
C LEU A 92 -10.24 -18.84 -13.43
N GLU A 93 -10.36 -20.10 -13.88
CA GLU A 93 -11.49 -20.99 -13.60
C GLU A 93 -11.29 -21.80 -12.28
N LEU A 94 -11.00 -21.11 -11.18
CA LEU A 94 -11.00 -21.71 -9.86
C LEU A 94 -12.28 -21.39 -9.09
N SER A 95 -12.68 -22.25 -8.16
CA SER A 95 -13.77 -21.95 -7.25
C SER A 95 -13.55 -20.61 -6.56
N PRO A 96 -14.47 -19.63 -6.62
CA PRO A 96 -14.25 -18.29 -6.08
C PRO A 96 -14.29 -18.21 -4.55
N VAL A 97 -14.54 -19.31 -3.86
CA VAL A 97 -14.67 -19.36 -2.40
C VAL A 97 -13.40 -19.87 -1.76
N LEU A 98 -12.81 -19.05 -0.86
CA LEU A 98 -11.68 -19.50 -0.06
C LEU A 98 -12.17 -20.51 1.02
N PRO A 99 -11.49 -21.68 1.12
CA PRO A 99 -11.80 -22.65 2.15
C PRO A 99 -11.65 -22.08 3.57
N ALA A 100 -12.51 -22.48 4.49
CA ALA A 100 -12.46 -22.05 5.89
C ALA A 100 -11.07 -22.31 6.52
N ALA A 101 -10.45 -23.45 6.21
CA ALA A 101 -9.12 -23.80 6.71
C ALA A 101 -8.03 -22.82 6.25
N VAL A 102 -8.14 -22.23 5.06
CA VAL A 102 -7.24 -21.16 4.59
C VAL A 102 -7.54 -19.87 5.32
N LEU A 103 -8.83 -19.51 5.47
CA LEU A 103 -9.26 -18.31 6.19
C LEU A 103 -8.82 -18.31 7.65
N ASP A 104 -8.72 -19.48 8.28
CA ASP A 104 -8.27 -19.62 9.68
C ASP A 104 -6.74 -19.45 9.83
N ASP A 105 -5.98 -19.65 8.75
CA ASP A 105 -4.51 -19.52 8.73
C ASP A 105 -4.03 -18.09 8.36
N ILE A 106 -4.97 -17.17 8.06
CA ILE A 106 -4.68 -15.78 7.66
C ILE A 106 -4.35 -14.84 8.83
N PRO A 107 -4.86 -15.00 10.07
CA PRO A 107 -4.64 -14.04 11.14
C PRO A 107 -3.15 -13.67 11.32
N GLY A 108 -2.90 -12.35 11.38
CA GLY A 108 -1.55 -11.79 11.55
C GLY A 108 -0.85 -11.38 10.26
N LEU A 109 -1.40 -11.71 9.08
CA LEU A 109 -0.86 -11.26 7.80
C LEU A 109 -1.35 -9.83 7.48
N GLY A 110 -0.44 -9.01 6.94
CA GLY A 110 -0.84 -7.73 6.34
C GLY A 110 -1.50 -7.92 4.96
N PRO A 111 -2.35 -6.97 4.49
CA PRO A 111 -3.05 -7.12 3.21
C PRO A 111 -2.11 -7.32 2.01
N ARG A 112 -0.93 -6.69 2.02
CA ARG A 112 0.06 -6.85 0.94
C ARG A 112 0.67 -8.25 0.93
N GLU A 113 1.06 -8.76 2.09
CA GLU A 113 1.60 -10.10 2.23
C GLU A 113 0.55 -11.15 1.86
N LEU A 114 -0.69 -10.92 2.30
CA LEU A 114 -1.84 -11.76 1.96
C LEU A 114 -2.05 -11.86 0.44
N LYS A 115 -2.02 -10.73 -0.29
CA LYS A 115 -2.13 -10.73 -1.76
C LYS A 115 -1.03 -11.59 -2.39
N THR A 116 0.23 -11.36 -2.02
CA THR A 116 1.37 -12.11 -2.55
C THR A 116 1.26 -13.62 -2.28
N ARG A 117 0.81 -14.00 -1.08
CA ARG A 117 0.61 -15.41 -0.73
C ARG A 117 -0.55 -16.04 -1.47
N LEU A 118 -1.64 -15.32 -1.70
CA LEU A 118 -2.77 -15.80 -2.52
C LEU A 118 -2.35 -16.00 -3.97
N GLU A 119 -1.60 -15.08 -4.56
CA GLU A 119 -1.04 -15.24 -5.91
C GLU A 119 -0.18 -16.50 -6.03
N ALA A 120 0.70 -16.74 -5.05
CA ALA A 120 1.53 -17.94 -5.04
C ALA A 120 0.70 -19.22 -4.85
N ALA A 121 -0.30 -19.22 -3.95
CA ALA A 121 -1.16 -20.36 -3.72
C ALA A 121 -2.04 -20.70 -4.93
N ILE A 122 -2.53 -19.69 -5.65
CA ILE A 122 -3.26 -19.85 -6.92
C ILE A 122 -2.33 -20.52 -7.95
N ALA A 123 -1.11 -20.02 -8.11
CA ALA A 123 -0.15 -20.61 -9.06
C ALA A 123 0.12 -22.08 -8.77
N ILE A 124 0.27 -22.46 -7.50
CA ILE A 124 0.46 -23.85 -7.08
C ILE A 124 -0.80 -24.68 -7.41
N ALA A 125 -1.99 -24.17 -7.10
CA ALA A 125 -3.24 -24.87 -7.39
C ALA A 125 -3.43 -25.15 -8.88
N ILE A 126 -3.06 -24.18 -9.74
CA ILE A 126 -3.10 -24.36 -11.20
C ILE A 126 -2.10 -25.40 -11.67
N LEU A 127 -0.85 -25.37 -11.16
CA LEU A 127 0.17 -26.35 -11.51
C LEU A 127 -0.22 -27.77 -11.12
N ASP A 128 -0.96 -27.91 -10.02
CA ASP A 128 -1.47 -29.18 -9.52
C ASP A 128 -2.82 -29.58 -10.16
N ASN A 129 -3.30 -28.85 -11.18
CA ASN A 129 -4.60 -29.05 -11.85
C ASN A 129 -5.79 -29.12 -10.90
N GLN A 130 -5.78 -28.31 -9.84
CA GLN A 130 -6.88 -28.23 -8.89
C GLN A 130 -7.98 -27.30 -9.39
N SER A 131 -9.23 -27.61 -9.08
CA SER A 131 -10.39 -26.74 -9.37
C SER A 131 -10.71 -25.73 -8.27
N GLU A 132 -10.04 -25.86 -7.13
CA GLU A 132 -10.20 -24.98 -5.97
C GLU A 132 -8.87 -24.80 -5.23
N LEU A 133 -8.70 -23.68 -4.54
CA LEU A 133 -7.56 -23.48 -3.67
C LEU A 133 -7.75 -24.31 -2.39
N ASN A 134 -6.72 -25.01 -1.95
CA ASN A 134 -6.78 -25.80 -0.73
C ASN A 134 -5.69 -25.41 0.28
N LEU A 135 -5.78 -25.94 1.49
CA LEU A 135 -4.84 -25.64 2.58
C LEU A 135 -3.41 -26.11 2.27
N ALA A 136 -3.24 -27.18 1.47
CA ALA A 136 -1.91 -27.67 1.10
C ALA A 136 -1.21 -26.67 0.19
N SER A 137 -1.86 -26.21 -0.89
CA SER A 137 -1.33 -25.18 -1.78
C SER A 137 -1.04 -23.87 -1.02
N TRP A 138 -1.92 -23.49 -0.08
CA TRP A 138 -1.71 -22.33 0.80
C TRP A 138 -0.47 -22.49 1.68
N ARG A 139 -0.29 -23.63 2.35
CA ARG A 139 0.85 -23.86 3.26
C ARG A 139 2.18 -23.99 2.53
N GLN A 140 2.20 -24.45 1.29
CA GLN A 140 3.42 -24.48 0.48
C GLN A 140 3.99 -23.07 0.27
N THR A 141 3.15 -22.01 0.28
CA THR A 141 3.64 -20.64 0.16
C THR A 141 4.53 -20.20 1.33
N ASN A 142 4.41 -20.81 2.50
CA ASN A 142 5.29 -20.53 3.65
C ASN A 142 6.76 -20.87 3.35
N CYS A 143 7.00 -21.91 2.55
CA CYS A 143 8.34 -22.31 2.13
C CYS A 143 8.95 -21.36 1.10
N LEU A 144 8.10 -20.64 0.35
CA LEU A 144 8.53 -19.64 -0.65
C LEU A 144 8.84 -18.27 -0.03
N GLY A 145 8.38 -17.99 1.17
CA GLY A 145 8.63 -16.74 1.91
C GLY A 145 10.11 -16.50 2.27
N GLY A 146 10.98 -17.53 2.18
CA GLY A 146 12.43 -17.39 2.28
C GLY A 146 13.13 -16.96 0.99
N LEU A 147 12.50 -17.15 -0.13
CA LEU A 147 12.91 -16.65 -1.43
C LEU A 147 12.20 -15.31 -1.63
N ARG A 148 12.82 -14.21 -1.17
CA ARG A 148 12.45 -12.88 -1.67
C ARG A 148 12.47 -12.98 -3.19
N ALA A 149 11.30 -12.98 -3.80
CA ALA A 149 11.19 -12.85 -5.23
C ALA A 149 11.99 -11.61 -5.64
N ARG A 150 13.20 -11.82 -6.18
CA ARG A 150 13.83 -10.84 -7.03
C ARG A 150 12.89 -10.74 -8.22
N VAL A 151 11.96 -9.82 -8.13
CA VAL A 151 11.22 -9.37 -9.30
C VAL A 151 12.32 -8.98 -10.30
N MET A 152 12.44 -9.75 -11.37
CA MET A 152 13.28 -9.39 -12.50
C MET A 152 12.75 -8.04 -12.98
N GLY A 153 13.55 -7.00 -12.79
CA GLY A 153 13.29 -5.70 -13.39
C GLY A 153 13.30 -5.90 -14.90
N PHE A 154 12.18 -5.61 -15.51
CA PHE A 154 12.17 -5.33 -16.94
C PHE A 154 12.93 -4.02 -17.14
N VAL A 155 13.98 -4.08 -17.92
CA VAL A 155 14.72 -2.97 -18.50
C VAL A 155 13.84 -2.33 -19.58
#